data_276cec5ffc8556ffc4d5f792a70dfdda
#
_entry.id   276cec5ffc8556ffc4d5f792a70dfdda
#
_cell.length_a   1.000
_cell.length_b   1.000
_cell.length_c   1.000
_cell.angle_alpha   90.00
_cell.angle_beta   90.00
_cell.angle_gamma   90.00
#
_symmetry.space_group_name_H-M   'P 1'
#
loop_
_entity.id
_entity.type
_entity.pdbx_description
1 polymer ?
#
loop_
_entity_poly.entity_id
_entity_poly.type
_entity_poly.pdbx_seq_one_letter_code
_entity_poly.pdbx_strand_id
1 'polypeptide(L)'
;MFEVPACGAGTANTEFEVLTGISAKFFGPGEYPYKGKLRKKTLENMAYITRSHGYNTAALHDHRALFYNRNEVYANLGFNTFTSVEYMNNVSFTPTNWCKDKVLTNEIMEIMQSTEERDFMHVISVEGHGSYPTEQVFKHPYTEVTAEDEYTKWRYEYYLNECHEMDTFIGDLIKAIEESGEPTVMIIYGDHIPALDVKEENYKLTDLYTTRYVIWDNIGLPKKDRDIHSYESGAMLLEDAGLEHEGILFDYQQSNDPDDDATYLSDQEALAYDMLYGKHYAYGGSEPYERVAMKMGHKSISIKDLVKIGDRYYIRGENFTERSIISMDGKQLSTVYLSPTLLALNESIDPDDIGKLEVSQVDKSKETILTTVGANEEL
;
A
#
# COMPACT_ATOMS: atom_id res chain seq x y z
N MET A 1 -2.19 9.55 -20.54
CA MET A 1 -3.36 8.96 -19.85
C MET A 1 -2.93 7.62 -19.27
N PHE A 2 -3.73 7.06 -18.38
CA PHE A 2 -3.42 5.80 -17.67
C PHE A 2 -4.66 4.91 -17.73
N GLU A 3 -4.63 3.86 -18.54
CA GLU A 3 -5.72 2.90 -18.65
C GLU A 3 -5.60 1.88 -17.52
N VAL A 4 -6.68 1.69 -16.76
CA VAL A 4 -6.73 0.86 -15.55
C VAL A 4 -7.84 -0.21 -15.65
N PRO A 5 -7.69 -1.37 -15.00
CA PRO A 5 -8.66 -2.46 -15.09
C PRO A 5 -9.90 -2.27 -14.20
N ALA A 6 -10.00 -1.15 -13.48
CA ALA A 6 -10.99 -0.94 -12.45
C ALA A 6 -11.75 0.37 -12.64
N CYS A 7 -13.04 0.38 -12.25
CA CYS A 7 -13.91 1.56 -12.30
C CYS A 7 -14.75 1.61 -11.02
N GLY A 8 -14.72 2.73 -10.30
CA GLY A 8 -15.48 2.97 -9.07
C GLY A 8 -15.02 2.19 -7.84
N ALA A 9 -14.29 1.10 -8.01
CA ALA A 9 -13.66 0.28 -6.98
C ALA A 9 -12.77 -0.78 -7.65
N GLY A 10 -11.84 -1.40 -6.89
CA GLY A 10 -11.04 -2.50 -7.41
C GLY A 10 -9.53 -2.22 -7.41
N THR A 11 -9.06 -1.36 -6.51
CA THR A 11 -7.65 -0.98 -6.31
C THR A 11 -6.68 -2.16 -6.48
N ALA A 12 -6.99 -3.32 -5.89
CA ALA A 12 -6.12 -4.51 -5.96
C ALA A 12 -5.87 -5.03 -7.38
N ASN A 13 -6.74 -4.76 -8.35
CA ASN A 13 -6.52 -5.15 -9.75
C ASN A 13 -5.52 -4.21 -10.42
N THR A 14 -5.61 -2.91 -10.16
CA THR A 14 -4.62 -1.94 -10.66
C THR A 14 -3.26 -2.14 -9.97
N GLU A 15 -3.23 -2.37 -8.65
CA GLU A 15 -2.00 -2.77 -7.95
C GLU A 15 -1.34 -3.99 -8.59
N PHE A 16 -2.14 -5.01 -8.91
CA PHE A 16 -1.67 -6.23 -9.54
C PHE A 16 -1.01 -5.93 -10.89
N GLU A 17 -1.67 -5.17 -11.76
CA GLU A 17 -1.12 -4.79 -13.06
C GLU A 17 0.20 -4.01 -12.92
N VAL A 18 0.22 -2.98 -12.08
CA VAL A 18 1.40 -2.14 -11.85
C VAL A 18 2.59 -2.95 -11.32
N LEU A 19 2.34 -3.82 -10.33
CA LEU A 19 3.42 -4.59 -9.70
C LEU A 19 3.94 -5.73 -10.56
N THR A 20 3.07 -6.41 -11.34
CA THR A 20 3.43 -7.66 -12.03
C THR A 20 3.60 -7.51 -13.53
N GLY A 21 3.13 -6.43 -14.13
CA GLY A 21 3.07 -6.26 -15.59
C GLY A 21 2.02 -7.14 -16.28
N ILE A 22 1.21 -7.90 -15.53
CA ILE A 22 0.20 -8.81 -16.09
C ILE A 22 -1.14 -8.08 -16.20
N SER A 23 -1.71 -8.04 -17.42
CA SER A 23 -3.04 -7.43 -17.59
C SER A 23 -4.15 -8.24 -16.91
N ALA A 24 -5.00 -7.54 -16.15
CA ALA A 24 -6.18 -8.13 -15.52
C ALA A 24 -7.22 -8.62 -16.56
N LYS A 25 -7.12 -8.20 -17.82
CA LYS A 25 -7.94 -8.69 -18.94
C LYS A 25 -7.75 -10.20 -19.20
N PHE A 26 -6.63 -10.79 -18.73
CA PHE A 26 -6.36 -12.23 -18.87
C PHE A 26 -7.12 -13.09 -17.85
N PHE A 27 -7.83 -12.49 -16.91
CA PHE A 27 -8.64 -13.18 -15.91
C PHE A 27 -10.13 -13.14 -16.24
N GLY A 28 -10.85 -14.10 -15.69
CA GLY A 28 -12.30 -14.16 -15.85
C GLY A 28 -13.02 -13.04 -15.07
N PRO A 29 -14.26 -12.70 -15.48
CA PRO A 29 -15.05 -11.69 -14.78
C PRO A 29 -15.17 -11.98 -13.27
N GLY A 30 -14.80 -11.01 -12.43
CA GLY A 30 -14.84 -11.15 -10.97
C GLY A 30 -13.71 -11.95 -10.35
N GLU A 31 -12.72 -12.38 -11.12
CA GLU A 31 -11.50 -12.99 -10.60
C GLU A 31 -10.55 -11.90 -10.10
N TYR A 32 -10.20 -12.00 -8.83
CA TYR A 32 -9.25 -11.11 -8.18
C TYR A 32 -7.98 -11.89 -7.80
N PRO A 33 -6.83 -11.64 -8.42
CA PRO A 33 -5.58 -12.33 -8.10
C PRO A 33 -5.24 -12.32 -6.60
N TYR A 34 -5.46 -11.20 -5.93
CA TYR A 34 -5.23 -11.02 -4.48
C TYR A 34 -6.16 -11.87 -3.60
N LYS A 35 -7.34 -12.22 -4.06
CA LYS A 35 -8.27 -13.10 -3.33
C LYS A 35 -8.05 -14.58 -3.63
N GLY A 36 -7.30 -14.89 -4.69
CA GLY A 36 -7.11 -16.22 -5.23
C GLY A 36 -5.66 -16.71 -5.17
N LYS A 37 -5.00 -16.64 -6.30
CA LYS A 37 -3.68 -17.26 -6.54
C LYS A 37 -2.58 -16.67 -5.68
N LEU A 38 -2.49 -15.35 -5.58
CA LEU A 38 -1.40 -14.68 -4.87
C LEU A 38 -1.41 -14.85 -3.35
N ARG A 39 -2.48 -15.38 -2.79
CA ARG A 39 -2.45 -15.83 -1.38
C ARG A 39 -1.61 -17.10 -1.15
N LYS A 40 -1.31 -17.86 -2.21
CA LYS A 40 -0.73 -19.19 -2.11
C LYS A 40 0.51 -19.39 -2.97
N LYS A 41 0.76 -18.51 -3.92
CA LYS A 41 1.86 -18.61 -4.87
C LYS A 41 2.60 -17.28 -4.93
N THR A 42 3.90 -17.40 -5.08
CA THR A 42 4.77 -16.31 -5.48
C THR A 42 4.59 -15.99 -6.96
N LEU A 43 4.96 -14.80 -7.34
CA LEU A 43 4.91 -14.34 -8.73
C LEU A 43 5.97 -13.27 -8.92
N GLU A 44 6.71 -13.33 -10.04
CA GLU A 44 7.62 -12.27 -10.45
C GLU A 44 6.91 -10.93 -10.50
N ASN A 45 7.56 -9.93 -9.96
CA ASN A 45 7.05 -8.57 -9.93
C ASN A 45 8.18 -7.59 -9.58
N MET A 46 7.88 -6.29 -9.60
CA MET A 46 8.86 -5.25 -9.31
C MET A 46 9.61 -5.43 -7.98
N ALA A 47 8.93 -5.91 -6.92
CA ALA A 47 9.58 -6.08 -5.62
C ALA A 47 10.62 -7.22 -5.64
N TYR A 48 10.36 -8.35 -6.29
CA TYR A 48 11.39 -9.40 -6.44
C TYR A 48 12.56 -8.94 -7.30
N ILE A 49 12.29 -8.19 -8.38
CA ILE A 49 13.32 -7.69 -9.27
C ILE A 49 14.21 -6.69 -8.53
N THR A 50 13.65 -5.66 -7.92
CA THR A 50 14.42 -4.66 -7.18
C THR A 50 15.17 -5.28 -6.00
N ARG A 51 14.56 -6.24 -5.29
CA ARG A 51 15.20 -7.00 -4.22
C ARG A 51 16.42 -7.77 -4.71
N SER A 52 16.38 -8.37 -5.92
CA SER A 52 17.55 -9.09 -6.49
C SER A 52 18.72 -8.14 -6.78
N HIS A 53 18.45 -6.84 -6.92
CA HIS A 53 19.43 -5.77 -7.07
C HIS A 53 19.79 -5.07 -5.74
N GLY A 54 19.45 -5.66 -4.59
CA GLY A 54 19.83 -5.18 -3.27
C GLY A 54 18.97 -4.03 -2.73
N TYR A 55 17.77 -3.82 -3.27
CA TYR A 55 16.83 -2.87 -2.70
C TYR A 55 16.12 -3.47 -1.48
N ASN A 56 15.89 -2.66 -0.46
CA ASN A 56 14.88 -2.93 0.53
C ASN A 56 13.49 -2.74 -0.10
N THR A 57 12.53 -3.63 0.20
CA THR A 57 11.21 -3.59 -0.43
C THR A 57 10.12 -3.40 0.62
N ALA A 58 9.38 -2.30 0.56
CA ALA A 58 8.37 -1.93 1.51
C ALA A 58 7.01 -1.66 0.86
N ALA A 59 5.96 -2.19 1.44
CA ALA A 59 4.59 -1.82 1.09
C ALA A 59 3.97 -1.01 2.22
N LEU A 60 3.20 0.04 1.89
CA LEU A 60 2.50 0.89 2.85
C LEU A 60 1.04 1.06 2.42
N HIS A 61 0.13 1.04 3.40
CA HIS A 61 -1.26 1.36 3.18
C HIS A 61 -1.88 1.92 4.45
N ASP A 62 -2.41 3.11 4.39
CA ASP A 62 -3.08 3.76 5.52
C ASP A 62 -4.51 3.23 5.77
N HIS A 63 -4.75 1.98 5.34
CA HIS A 63 -5.93 1.19 5.66
C HIS A 63 -5.53 -0.18 6.23
N ARG A 64 -6.54 -1.03 6.53
CA ARG A 64 -6.36 -2.29 7.26
C ARG A 64 -5.54 -3.32 6.48
N ALA A 65 -4.62 -3.99 7.19
CA ALA A 65 -3.75 -5.03 6.64
C ALA A 65 -4.51 -6.17 5.95
N LEU A 66 -5.65 -6.58 6.52
CA LEU A 66 -6.44 -7.72 6.04
C LEU A 66 -7.25 -7.40 4.78
N PHE A 67 -7.37 -6.12 4.40
CA PHE A 67 -8.14 -5.74 3.22
C PHE A 67 -7.43 -6.24 1.95
N TYR A 68 -8.15 -6.97 1.11
CA TYR A 68 -7.62 -7.73 -0.04
C TYR A 68 -6.55 -8.77 0.32
N ASN A 69 -6.44 -9.18 1.60
CA ASN A 69 -5.42 -10.13 2.10
C ASN A 69 -3.97 -9.65 1.86
N ARG A 70 -3.73 -8.33 1.87
CA ARG A 70 -2.41 -7.76 1.59
C ARG A 70 -1.33 -8.29 2.53
N ASN A 71 -1.67 -8.56 3.79
CA ASN A 71 -0.78 -9.20 4.76
C ASN A 71 -0.23 -10.57 4.34
N GLU A 72 -0.94 -11.30 3.46
CA GLU A 72 -0.47 -12.57 2.89
C GLU A 72 0.14 -12.38 1.50
N VAL A 73 -0.51 -11.55 0.67
CA VAL A 73 -0.16 -11.34 -0.73
C VAL A 73 1.21 -10.67 -0.88
N TYR A 74 1.51 -9.64 -0.10
CA TYR A 74 2.78 -8.94 -0.23
C TYR A 74 3.99 -9.80 0.17
N ALA A 75 3.82 -10.74 1.11
CA ALA A 75 4.85 -11.74 1.39
C ALA A 75 5.14 -12.65 0.19
N ASN A 76 4.12 -12.98 -0.61
CA ASN A 76 4.25 -13.75 -1.85
C ASN A 76 4.71 -12.90 -3.04
N LEU A 77 4.63 -11.59 -2.94
CA LEU A 77 5.16 -10.62 -3.91
C LEU A 77 6.56 -10.09 -3.56
N GLY A 78 7.22 -10.61 -2.53
CA GLY A 78 8.63 -10.31 -2.26
C GLY A 78 8.89 -9.09 -1.40
N PHE A 79 7.89 -8.49 -0.76
CA PHE A 79 8.09 -7.36 0.15
C PHE A 79 8.73 -7.79 1.46
N ASN A 80 9.71 -7.03 1.93
CA ASN A 80 10.38 -7.23 3.21
C ASN A 80 9.47 -6.76 4.36
N THR A 81 8.76 -5.65 4.17
CA THR A 81 7.86 -5.08 5.18
C THR A 81 6.51 -4.68 4.58
N PHE A 82 5.46 -4.76 5.40
CA PHE A 82 4.17 -4.16 5.11
C PHE A 82 3.67 -3.35 6.30
N THR A 83 3.59 -2.03 6.13
CA THR A 83 3.09 -1.10 7.14
C THR A 83 1.65 -0.70 6.81
N SER A 84 0.71 -1.21 7.58
CA SER A 84 -0.72 -0.86 7.50
C SER A 84 -1.10 0.15 8.61
N VAL A 85 -2.30 0.70 8.54
CA VAL A 85 -2.77 1.69 9.52
C VAL A 85 -2.67 1.22 10.97
N GLU A 86 -2.70 -0.09 11.21
CA GLU A 86 -2.54 -0.67 12.54
C GLU A 86 -1.15 -0.39 13.14
N TYR A 87 -0.15 -0.14 12.31
CA TYR A 87 1.24 0.12 12.71
C TYR A 87 1.62 1.60 12.66
N MET A 88 0.67 2.50 12.35
CA MET A 88 0.89 3.93 12.24
C MET A 88 0.43 4.67 13.50
N ASN A 89 1.15 5.72 13.86
CA ASN A 89 0.80 6.66 14.91
C ASN A 89 0.32 8.00 14.32
N ASN A 90 -0.33 8.82 15.15
CA ASN A 90 -0.84 10.14 14.75
C ASN A 90 -1.83 10.11 13.57
N VAL A 91 -2.54 9.01 13.44
CA VAL A 91 -3.55 8.82 12.41
C VAL A 91 -4.74 9.77 12.65
N SER A 92 -5.18 10.43 11.60
CA SER A 92 -6.41 11.22 11.60
C SER A 92 -7.36 10.71 10.53
N PHE A 93 -8.64 11.01 10.66
CA PHE A 93 -9.67 10.45 9.79
C PHE A 93 -10.50 11.54 9.12
N THR A 94 -10.97 11.24 7.93
CA THR A 94 -11.96 12.03 7.21
C THR A 94 -13.33 11.96 7.91
N PRO A 95 -14.28 12.83 7.58
CA PRO A 95 -15.65 12.74 8.11
C PRO A 95 -16.34 11.39 7.88
N THR A 96 -15.91 10.63 6.87
CA THR A 96 -16.43 9.28 6.56
C THR A 96 -15.58 8.14 7.11
N ASN A 97 -14.61 8.44 8.00
CA ASN A 97 -13.74 7.47 8.66
C ASN A 97 -12.69 6.79 7.77
N TRP A 98 -12.30 7.36 6.67
CA TRP A 98 -11.09 6.99 5.96
C TRP A 98 -9.87 7.65 6.62
N CYS A 99 -8.73 6.98 6.59
CA CYS A 99 -7.50 7.57 7.08
C CYS A 99 -7.09 8.76 6.20
N LYS A 100 -6.52 9.80 6.77
CA LYS A 100 -5.95 10.92 6.02
C LYS A 100 -4.52 10.58 5.59
N ASP A 101 -4.27 10.70 4.29
CA ASP A 101 -3.04 10.26 3.63
C ASP A 101 -1.76 10.95 4.14
N LYS A 102 -1.88 12.12 4.76
CA LYS A 102 -0.74 12.85 5.32
C LYS A 102 0.13 12.05 6.31
N VAL A 103 -0.40 10.97 6.92
CA VAL A 103 0.39 10.08 7.79
C VAL A 103 1.47 9.36 6.99
N LEU A 104 1.23 9.08 5.72
CA LEU A 104 2.14 8.35 4.84
C LEU A 104 3.46 9.09 4.61
N THR A 105 3.48 10.43 4.61
CA THR A 105 4.73 11.20 4.44
C THR A 105 5.77 10.80 5.48
N ASN A 106 5.41 10.75 6.75
CA ASN A 106 6.33 10.38 7.81
C ASN A 106 6.78 8.91 7.70
N GLU A 107 5.85 8.00 7.42
CA GLU A 107 6.14 6.58 7.31
C GLU A 107 7.09 6.29 6.12
N ILE A 108 6.88 6.97 4.98
CA ILE A 108 7.77 6.88 3.81
C ILE A 108 9.17 7.39 4.15
N MET A 109 9.27 8.59 4.72
CA MET A 109 10.56 9.19 5.08
C MET A 109 11.33 8.39 6.12
N GLU A 110 10.63 7.77 7.09
CA GLU A 110 11.26 6.90 8.07
C GLU A 110 11.82 5.62 7.45
N ILE A 111 11.14 5.03 6.45
CA ILE A 111 11.67 3.88 5.70
C ILE A 111 12.91 4.30 4.93
N MET A 112 12.87 5.38 4.16
CA MET A 112 14.02 5.91 3.40
C MET A 112 15.24 6.19 4.27
N GLN A 113 15.04 6.48 5.56
CA GLN A 113 16.12 6.77 6.51
C GLN A 113 16.55 5.56 7.35
N SER A 114 15.82 4.45 7.28
CA SER A 114 16.04 3.30 8.17
C SER A 114 17.10 2.33 7.66
N THR A 115 17.46 2.39 6.39
CA THR A 115 18.44 1.52 5.74
C THR A 115 19.48 2.33 4.97
N GLU A 116 20.63 1.72 4.69
CA GLU A 116 21.66 2.28 3.78
C GLU A 116 21.45 1.80 2.34
N GLU A 117 20.56 0.81 2.15
CA GLU A 117 20.17 0.28 0.85
C GLU A 117 19.22 1.24 0.15
N ARG A 118 19.07 1.06 -1.16
CA ARG A 118 18.00 1.70 -1.94
C ARG A 118 16.65 1.10 -1.56
N ASP A 119 15.59 1.87 -1.65
CA ASP A 119 14.24 1.42 -1.35
C ASP A 119 13.39 1.31 -2.61
N PHE A 120 12.63 0.22 -2.71
CA PHE A 120 11.45 0.12 -3.55
C PHE A 120 10.22 0.17 -2.66
N MET A 121 9.38 1.18 -2.85
CA MET A 121 8.18 1.35 -2.05
C MET A 121 6.91 1.32 -2.90
N HIS A 122 5.95 0.50 -2.49
CA HIS A 122 4.58 0.50 -3.03
C HIS A 122 3.63 1.10 -2.00
N VAL A 123 3.11 2.30 -2.29
CA VAL A 123 2.31 3.08 -1.36
C VAL A 123 0.89 3.23 -1.88
N ILE A 124 -0.10 2.92 -1.04
CA ILE A 124 -1.52 3.03 -1.36
C ILE A 124 -2.16 3.98 -0.37
N SER A 125 -2.72 5.06 -0.88
CA SER A 125 -3.51 6.04 -0.14
C SER A 125 -4.99 5.66 -0.14
N VAL A 126 -5.81 6.26 0.76
CA VAL A 126 -7.22 5.90 0.89
C VAL A 126 -8.16 7.09 1.12
N GLU A 127 -7.63 8.28 1.35
CA GLU A 127 -8.42 9.46 1.77
C GLU A 127 -9.56 9.80 0.81
N GLY A 128 -9.32 9.73 -0.50
CA GLY A 128 -10.33 10.00 -1.53
C GLY A 128 -11.38 8.90 -1.74
N HIS A 129 -11.37 7.81 -0.94
CA HIS A 129 -12.25 6.67 -1.14
C HIS A 129 -13.71 6.97 -0.73
N GLY A 130 -14.68 6.38 -1.45
CA GLY A 130 -16.12 6.39 -1.08
C GLY A 130 -16.43 5.46 0.13
N SER A 131 -17.61 5.52 0.77
CA SER A 131 -18.83 6.15 0.30
C SER A 131 -18.83 7.65 0.53
N TYR A 132 -19.40 8.38 -0.42
CA TYR A 132 -19.47 9.84 -0.39
C TYR A 132 -20.75 10.30 0.30
N PRO A 133 -20.69 11.30 1.24
CA PRO A 133 -21.83 11.80 1.98
C PRO A 133 -22.88 12.41 1.07
N THR A 134 -24.16 12.22 1.40
CA THR A 134 -25.30 12.81 0.68
C THR A 134 -25.84 14.05 1.37
N GLU A 135 -25.13 14.56 2.37
CA GLU A 135 -25.42 15.76 3.13
C GLU A 135 -24.14 16.56 3.38
N GLN A 136 -24.28 17.82 3.74
CA GLN A 136 -23.12 18.68 4.02
C GLN A 136 -22.33 18.19 5.22
N VAL A 137 -21.03 17.93 5.05
CA VAL A 137 -20.11 17.56 6.12
C VAL A 137 -19.08 18.66 6.42
N PHE A 138 -18.69 19.46 5.45
CA PHE A 138 -17.78 20.58 5.63
C PHE A 138 -18.55 21.87 5.89
N LYS A 139 -18.21 22.58 6.97
CA LYS A 139 -18.74 23.92 7.26
C LYS A 139 -18.10 25.00 6.40
N HIS A 140 -16.85 24.79 6.06
CA HIS A 140 -16.01 25.69 5.27
C HIS A 140 -15.21 24.83 4.29
N PRO A 141 -15.82 24.39 3.18
CA PRO A 141 -15.12 23.60 2.17
C PRO A 141 -14.06 24.46 1.49
N TYR A 142 -12.95 23.86 1.10
CA TYR A 142 -11.95 24.47 0.25
C TYR A 142 -12.51 24.74 -1.17
N THR A 143 -13.24 23.75 -1.68
CA THR A 143 -13.95 23.85 -2.96
C THR A 143 -15.45 23.69 -2.74
N GLU A 144 -16.22 24.72 -3.13
CA GLU A 144 -17.68 24.65 -3.15
C GLU A 144 -18.18 24.11 -4.49
N VAL A 145 -19.17 23.23 -4.46
CA VAL A 145 -19.77 22.64 -5.66
C VAL A 145 -21.18 23.18 -5.88
N THR A 146 -21.48 23.51 -7.13
CA THR A 146 -22.85 23.82 -7.59
C THR A 146 -23.35 22.66 -8.46
N ALA A 147 -24.49 22.08 -8.10
CA ALA A 147 -25.14 21.03 -8.85
C ALA A 147 -26.66 21.25 -8.88
N GLU A 148 -27.37 20.50 -9.75
CA GLU A 148 -28.83 20.62 -9.90
C GLU A 148 -29.59 20.07 -8.67
N ASP A 149 -28.98 19.10 -7.96
CA ASP A 149 -29.54 18.49 -6.76
C ASP A 149 -28.50 18.38 -5.63
N GLU A 150 -29.00 18.33 -4.38
CA GLU A 150 -28.15 18.28 -3.20
C GLU A 150 -27.38 16.95 -3.06
N TYR A 151 -27.94 15.84 -3.51
CA TYR A 151 -27.30 14.54 -3.48
C TYR A 151 -26.00 14.55 -4.30
N THR A 152 -26.05 15.04 -5.53
CA THR A 152 -24.88 15.20 -6.40
C THR A 152 -23.92 16.23 -5.80
N LYS A 153 -24.45 17.39 -5.36
CA LYS A 153 -23.63 18.47 -4.79
C LYS A 153 -22.72 17.97 -3.66
N TRP A 154 -23.29 17.37 -2.63
CA TRP A 154 -22.52 17.02 -1.43
C TRP A 154 -21.51 15.91 -1.68
N ARG A 155 -21.79 14.95 -2.52
CA ARG A 155 -20.88 13.87 -2.90
C ARG A 155 -19.65 14.40 -3.64
N TYR A 156 -19.87 15.27 -4.62
CA TYR A 156 -18.77 15.89 -5.38
C TYR A 156 -17.99 16.90 -4.54
N GLU A 157 -18.66 17.70 -3.72
CA GLU A 157 -18.01 18.66 -2.83
C GLU A 157 -17.09 17.91 -1.84
N TYR A 158 -17.56 16.85 -1.24
CA TYR A 158 -16.75 15.99 -0.38
C TYR A 158 -15.52 15.47 -1.14
N TYR A 159 -15.73 14.79 -2.26
CA TYR A 159 -14.64 14.21 -3.03
C TYR A 159 -13.58 15.23 -3.46
N LEU A 160 -13.98 16.39 -3.97
CA LEU A 160 -13.05 17.42 -4.40
C LEU A 160 -12.25 18.05 -3.24
N ASN A 161 -12.83 18.11 -2.05
CA ASN A 161 -12.11 18.56 -0.86
C ASN A 161 -11.10 17.52 -0.36
N GLU A 162 -11.45 16.24 -0.39
CA GLU A 162 -10.48 15.16 -0.10
C GLU A 162 -9.37 15.11 -1.17
N CYS A 163 -9.68 15.32 -2.46
CA CYS A 163 -8.66 15.45 -3.51
C CYS A 163 -7.69 16.62 -3.24
N HIS A 164 -8.16 17.73 -2.68
CA HIS A 164 -7.28 18.84 -2.30
C HIS A 164 -6.35 18.44 -1.15
N GLU A 165 -6.83 17.68 -0.16
CA GLU A 165 -5.99 17.18 0.92
C GLU A 165 -4.95 16.16 0.40
N MET A 166 -5.35 15.28 -0.53
CA MET A 166 -4.43 14.36 -1.22
C MET A 166 -3.34 15.11 -2.02
N ASP A 167 -3.70 16.16 -2.75
CA ASP A 167 -2.75 17.01 -3.47
C ASP A 167 -1.76 17.69 -2.51
N THR A 168 -2.25 18.14 -1.36
CA THR A 168 -1.42 18.70 -0.29
C THR A 168 -0.44 17.65 0.26
N PHE A 169 -0.90 16.42 0.52
CA PHE A 169 -0.05 15.31 0.94
C PHE A 169 1.06 15.03 -0.07
N ILE A 170 0.73 14.97 -1.37
CA ILE A 170 1.71 14.74 -2.44
C ILE A 170 2.75 15.88 -2.46
N GLY A 171 2.31 17.13 -2.34
CA GLY A 171 3.20 18.28 -2.27
C GLY A 171 4.16 18.24 -1.07
N ASP A 172 3.65 17.88 0.11
CA ASP A 172 4.45 17.73 1.32
C ASP A 172 5.45 16.56 1.20
N LEU A 173 5.05 15.44 0.59
CA LEU A 173 5.91 14.30 0.33
C LEU A 173 7.04 14.67 -0.62
N ILE A 174 6.74 15.30 -1.76
CA ILE A 174 7.75 15.76 -2.73
C ILE A 174 8.76 16.68 -2.04
N LYS A 175 8.29 17.66 -1.27
CA LYS A 175 9.15 18.56 -0.53
C LYS A 175 10.05 17.82 0.47
N ALA A 176 9.53 16.85 1.21
CA ALA A 176 10.31 16.08 2.17
C ALA A 176 11.41 15.25 1.47
N ILE A 177 11.10 14.65 0.31
CA ILE A 177 12.08 13.91 -0.49
C ILE A 177 13.16 14.86 -1.06
N GLU A 178 12.78 16.04 -1.57
CA GLU A 178 13.74 17.04 -2.04
C GLU A 178 14.69 17.51 -0.90
N GLU A 179 14.14 17.75 0.29
CA GLU A 179 14.90 18.16 1.46
C GLU A 179 15.85 17.06 1.97
N SER A 180 15.51 15.80 1.79
CA SER A 180 16.39 14.66 2.13
C SER A 180 17.58 14.54 1.19
N GLY A 181 17.43 14.97 -0.07
CA GLY A 181 18.43 14.83 -1.13
C GLY A 181 18.56 13.40 -1.67
N GLU A 182 17.67 12.48 -1.30
CA GLU A 182 17.69 11.09 -1.77
C GLU A 182 17.29 11.02 -3.24
N PRO A 183 18.10 10.41 -4.14
CA PRO A 183 17.75 10.22 -5.54
C PRO A 183 16.48 9.37 -5.68
N THR A 184 15.43 9.95 -6.23
CA THR A 184 14.11 9.33 -6.26
C THR A 184 13.44 9.46 -7.62
N VAL A 185 12.82 8.36 -8.06
CA VAL A 185 11.84 8.32 -9.16
C VAL A 185 10.51 7.81 -8.58
N MET A 186 9.43 8.54 -8.82
CA MET A 186 8.11 8.23 -8.26
C MET A 186 7.04 8.30 -9.34
N ILE A 187 6.22 7.25 -9.47
CA ILE A 187 4.98 7.28 -10.23
C ILE A 187 3.80 7.51 -9.29
N ILE A 188 2.96 8.48 -9.62
CA ILE A 188 1.72 8.80 -8.90
C ILE A 188 0.58 8.59 -9.88
N TYR A 189 -0.41 7.77 -9.52
CA TYR A 189 -1.49 7.43 -10.44
C TYR A 189 -2.83 7.26 -9.71
N GLY A 190 -3.94 7.50 -10.45
CA GLY A 190 -5.27 7.11 -10.01
C GLY A 190 -5.51 5.64 -10.38
N ASP A 191 -5.84 4.81 -9.39
CA ASP A 191 -6.09 3.37 -9.56
C ASP A 191 -7.45 3.06 -10.19
N HIS A 192 -8.42 3.96 -10.05
CA HIS A 192 -9.73 3.97 -10.71
C HIS A 192 -10.41 5.33 -10.51
N ILE A 193 -11.44 5.61 -11.28
CA ILE A 193 -12.30 6.77 -11.04
C ILE A 193 -13.17 6.56 -9.78
N PRO A 194 -13.63 7.65 -9.12
CA PRO A 194 -14.49 7.54 -7.95
C PRO A 194 -15.89 6.99 -8.28
N ALA A 195 -16.52 6.30 -7.32
CA ALA A 195 -17.90 5.80 -7.44
C ALA A 195 -18.94 6.93 -7.25
N LEU A 196 -18.90 7.95 -8.14
CA LEU A 196 -19.75 9.13 -8.12
C LEU A 196 -20.87 9.09 -9.16
N ASP A 197 -21.23 7.90 -9.66
CA ASP A 197 -22.24 7.69 -10.70
C ASP A 197 -21.95 8.50 -11.98
N VAL A 198 -20.65 8.66 -12.28
CA VAL A 198 -20.20 9.33 -13.51
C VAL A 198 -20.68 8.54 -14.71
N LYS A 199 -21.45 9.18 -15.58
CA LYS A 199 -21.86 8.59 -16.84
C LYS A 199 -20.78 8.76 -17.88
N GLU A 200 -20.54 7.75 -18.70
CA GLU A 200 -19.54 7.75 -19.76
C GLU A 200 -19.67 8.96 -20.69
N GLU A 201 -20.90 9.31 -21.06
CA GLU A 201 -21.22 10.49 -21.90
C GLU A 201 -20.77 11.85 -21.30
N ASN A 202 -20.58 11.91 -19.98
CA ASN A 202 -20.15 13.09 -19.27
C ASN A 202 -18.66 13.06 -18.86
N TYR A 203 -17.99 11.95 -19.09
CA TYR A 203 -16.60 11.78 -18.76
C TYR A 203 -15.73 12.34 -19.90
N LYS A 204 -14.78 13.22 -19.56
CA LYS A 204 -13.99 13.95 -20.54
C LYS A 204 -12.70 13.26 -20.96
N LEU A 205 -12.33 12.17 -20.31
CA LEU A 205 -11.27 11.28 -20.77
C LEU A 205 -11.84 10.26 -21.77
N THR A 206 -11.06 9.29 -22.15
CA THR A 206 -11.40 8.32 -23.21
C THR A 206 -12.60 7.46 -22.82
N ASP A 207 -12.58 6.88 -21.61
CA ASP A 207 -13.64 6.05 -21.04
C ASP A 207 -13.55 6.00 -19.51
N LEU A 208 -14.44 5.22 -18.85
CA LEU A 208 -14.49 5.10 -17.39
C LEU A 208 -13.34 4.30 -16.78
N TYR A 209 -12.50 3.68 -17.60
CA TYR A 209 -11.31 2.94 -17.20
C TYR A 209 -10.02 3.74 -17.43
N THR A 210 -10.14 5.03 -17.74
CA THR A 210 -9.00 5.92 -17.96
C THR A 210 -8.85 6.89 -16.82
N THR A 211 -7.65 6.94 -16.21
CA THR A 211 -7.23 7.88 -15.18
C THR A 211 -6.03 8.69 -15.63
N ARG A 212 -5.32 9.28 -14.70
CA ARG A 212 -4.09 10.05 -14.94
C ARG A 212 -2.95 9.46 -14.13
N TYR A 213 -1.73 9.64 -14.65
CA TYR A 213 -0.49 9.42 -13.91
C TYR A 213 0.49 10.56 -14.12
N VAL A 214 1.42 10.67 -13.21
CA VAL A 214 2.56 11.59 -13.27
C VAL A 214 3.80 10.82 -12.83
N ILE A 215 4.91 10.98 -13.55
CA ILE A 215 6.24 10.60 -13.06
C ILE A 215 6.90 11.88 -12.56
N TRP A 216 7.36 11.81 -11.33
CA TRP A 216 8.19 12.83 -10.71
C TRP A 216 9.55 12.24 -10.36
N ASP A 217 10.60 13.00 -10.56
CA ASP A 217 11.96 12.64 -10.20
C ASP A 217 12.77 13.86 -9.76
N ASN A 218 13.83 13.62 -8.98
CA ASN A 218 14.84 14.63 -8.63
C ASN A 218 16.22 14.32 -9.21
N ILE A 219 16.31 13.38 -10.15
CA ILE A 219 17.54 12.96 -10.82
C ILE A 219 17.73 13.51 -12.23
N GLY A 220 16.72 14.22 -12.75
CA GLY A 220 16.76 14.93 -14.04
C GLY A 220 16.45 14.06 -15.24
N LEU A 221 15.51 13.14 -15.11
CA LEU A 221 15.02 12.35 -16.24
C LEU A 221 14.34 13.24 -17.30
N PRO A 222 14.47 12.91 -18.57
CA PRO A 222 13.79 13.65 -19.64
C PRO A 222 12.28 13.45 -19.54
N LYS A 223 11.51 14.54 -19.61
CA LYS A 223 10.05 14.48 -19.64
C LYS A 223 9.56 13.70 -20.86
N LYS A 224 8.73 12.69 -20.63
CA LYS A 224 8.10 11.85 -21.66
C LYS A 224 6.58 11.88 -21.42
N ASP A 225 5.81 12.50 -22.34
CA ASP A 225 4.34 12.46 -22.31
C ASP A 225 3.88 11.28 -23.17
N ARG A 226 3.27 10.27 -22.54
CA ARG A 226 2.72 9.09 -23.25
C ARG A 226 1.47 8.56 -22.56
N ASP A 227 0.62 7.91 -23.33
CA ASP A 227 -0.50 7.12 -22.85
C ASP A 227 -0.02 5.69 -22.64
N ILE A 228 -0.36 5.08 -21.50
CA ILE A 228 0.04 3.71 -21.15
C ILE A 228 -1.09 2.97 -20.45
N HIS A 229 -1.04 1.65 -20.51
CA HIS A 229 -1.82 0.80 -19.63
C HIS A 229 -1.10 0.62 -18.29
N SER A 230 -1.87 0.37 -17.21
CA SER A 230 -1.30 0.17 -15.88
C SER A 230 -0.31 -1.00 -15.81
N TYR A 231 -0.50 -2.06 -16.61
CA TYR A 231 0.44 -3.18 -16.68
C TYR A 231 1.78 -2.84 -17.34
N GLU A 232 1.90 -1.73 -18.08
CA GLU A 232 3.15 -1.28 -18.71
C GLU A 232 3.98 -0.37 -17.79
N SER A 233 3.37 0.17 -16.75
CA SER A 233 4.01 1.15 -15.87
C SER A 233 5.20 0.59 -15.09
N GLY A 234 5.16 -0.69 -14.73
CA GLY A 234 6.27 -1.37 -14.04
C GLY A 234 7.52 -1.45 -14.92
N ALA A 235 7.37 -1.83 -16.18
CA ALA A 235 8.47 -1.89 -17.16
C ALA A 235 9.12 -0.51 -17.36
N MET A 236 8.28 0.54 -17.49
CA MET A 236 8.73 1.91 -17.63
C MET A 236 9.49 2.41 -16.38
N LEU A 237 8.97 2.13 -15.18
CA LEU A 237 9.60 2.57 -13.94
C LEU A 237 10.93 1.84 -13.67
N LEU A 238 11.03 0.57 -14.03
CA LEU A 238 12.30 -0.19 -13.96
C LEU A 238 13.34 0.40 -14.93
N GLU A 239 12.93 0.76 -16.16
CA GLU A 239 13.80 1.47 -17.11
C GLU A 239 14.31 2.80 -16.52
N ASP A 240 13.41 3.64 -16.00
CA ASP A 240 13.74 4.94 -15.39
C ASP A 240 14.63 4.79 -14.14
N ALA A 241 14.58 3.64 -13.44
CA ALA A 241 15.44 3.28 -12.31
C ALA A 241 16.78 2.64 -12.72
N GLY A 242 17.04 2.47 -14.02
CA GLY A 242 18.26 1.82 -14.56
C GLY A 242 18.28 0.30 -14.36
N LEU A 243 17.11 -0.34 -14.33
CA LEU A 243 16.91 -1.80 -14.24
C LEU A 243 16.23 -2.30 -15.51
N GLU A 244 16.81 -1.97 -16.66
CA GLU A 244 16.31 -2.35 -17.97
C GLU A 244 16.49 -3.86 -18.17
N HIS A 245 15.54 -4.47 -18.90
CA HIS A 245 15.56 -5.89 -19.31
C HIS A 245 15.59 -6.89 -18.14
N GLU A 246 15.07 -6.49 -16.98
CA GLU A 246 14.91 -7.36 -15.83
C GLU A 246 13.50 -7.94 -15.74
N GLY A 247 13.40 -9.24 -15.38
CA GLY A 247 12.13 -9.96 -15.32
C GLY A 247 11.61 -10.38 -16.70
N ILE A 248 10.77 -11.43 -16.74
CA ILE A 248 10.32 -12.03 -18.01
C ILE A 248 9.35 -11.09 -18.73
N LEU A 249 8.35 -10.59 -18.01
CA LEU A 249 7.28 -9.83 -18.64
C LEU A 249 7.68 -8.37 -18.87
N PHE A 250 8.45 -7.79 -17.97
CA PHE A 250 8.92 -6.42 -18.12
C PHE A 250 9.97 -6.30 -19.24
N ASP A 251 10.89 -7.28 -19.38
CA ASP A 251 11.80 -7.35 -20.52
C ASP A 251 11.03 -7.49 -21.83
N TYR A 252 9.98 -8.32 -21.88
CA TYR A 252 9.12 -8.43 -23.05
C TYR A 252 8.48 -7.09 -23.40
N GLN A 253 7.94 -6.37 -22.42
CA GLN A 253 7.28 -5.05 -22.61
C GLN A 253 8.26 -3.95 -23.03
N GLN A 254 9.50 -3.98 -22.53
CA GLN A 254 10.54 -3.04 -22.94
C GLN A 254 11.09 -3.32 -24.34
N SER A 255 11.04 -4.59 -24.78
CA SER A 255 11.60 -5.03 -26.05
C SER A 255 10.62 -4.99 -27.22
N ASN A 256 9.32 -4.85 -26.96
CA ASN A 256 8.26 -4.90 -27.97
C ASN A 256 7.32 -3.70 -27.85
N ASP A 257 6.89 -3.16 -29.00
CA ASP A 257 5.96 -2.04 -29.06
C ASP A 257 4.54 -2.57 -29.29
N PRO A 258 3.55 -2.24 -28.45
CA PRO A 258 2.16 -2.67 -28.64
C PRO A 258 1.53 -2.18 -29.95
N ASP A 259 2.00 -1.07 -30.50
CA ASP A 259 1.50 -0.51 -31.76
C ASP A 259 2.07 -1.21 -33.01
N ASP A 260 3.25 -1.81 -32.91
CA ASP A 260 3.95 -2.46 -34.02
C ASP A 260 3.80 -4.00 -34.04
N ASP A 261 3.43 -4.62 -32.88
CA ASP A 261 3.36 -6.07 -32.72
C ASP A 261 1.91 -6.58 -32.55
N ALA A 262 1.36 -7.16 -33.60
CA ALA A 262 0.00 -7.72 -33.59
C ALA A 262 -0.17 -8.90 -32.60
N THR A 263 0.91 -9.50 -32.09
CA THR A 263 0.89 -10.62 -31.13
C THR A 263 1.14 -10.16 -29.69
N TYR A 264 1.46 -8.88 -29.47
CA TYR A 264 1.89 -8.32 -28.19
C TYR A 264 1.05 -8.79 -26.99
N LEU A 265 -0.27 -8.64 -27.07
CA LEU A 265 -1.16 -9.06 -25.97
C LEU A 265 -1.27 -10.59 -25.84
N SER A 266 -1.28 -11.33 -26.96
CA SER A 266 -1.40 -12.80 -26.92
C SER A 266 -0.14 -13.46 -26.38
N ASP A 267 1.02 -12.89 -26.62
CA ASP A 267 2.30 -13.39 -26.11
C ASP A 267 2.44 -13.07 -24.62
N GLN A 268 2.00 -11.88 -24.17
CA GLN A 268 1.90 -11.56 -22.75
C GLN A 268 0.92 -12.49 -22.02
N GLU A 269 -0.25 -12.80 -22.61
CA GLU A 269 -1.20 -13.76 -22.05
C GLU A 269 -0.58 -15.14 -21.90
N ALA A 270 0.18 -15.60 -22.90
CA ALA A 270 0.86 -16.90 -22.85
C ALA A 270 1.94 -16.94 -21.76
N LEU A 271 2.75 -15.87 -21.62
CA LEU A 271 3.73 -15.74 -20.54
C LEU A 271 3.06 -15.70 -19.17
N ALA A 272 2.04 -14.86 -18.99
CA ALA A 272 1.28 -14.76 -17.76
C ALA A 272 0.62 -16.09 -17.36
N TYR A 273 0.06 -16.82 -18.34
CA TYR A 273 -0.49 -18.14 -18.10
C TYR A 273 0.56 -19.12 -17.62
N ASP A 274 1.73 -19.16 -18.25
CA ASP A 274 2.82 -20.07 -17.83
C ASP A 274 3.34 -19.72 -16.44
N MET A 275 3.48 -18.44 -16.13
CA MET A 275 3.91 -17.95 -14.80
C MET A 275 2.90 -18.28 -13.70
N LEU A 276 1.60 -18.17 -13.95
CA LEU A 276 0.55 -18.35 -12.93
C LEU A 276 0.01 -19.78 -12.84
N TYR A 277 -0.14 -20.47 -13.97
CA TYR A 277 -0.89 -21.72 -14.09
C TYR A 277 -0.11 -22.83 -14.79
N GLY A 278 0.92 -22.48 -15.57
CA GLY A 278 1.68 -23.38 -16.42
C GLY A 278 2.71 -24.20 -15.69
N LYS A 279 3.73 -24.59 -16.41
CA LYS A 279 4.87 -25.37 -15.92
C LYS A 279 6.12 -24.54 -15.69
N HIS A 280 5.96 -23.22 -15.67
CA HIS A 280 7.05 -22.26 -15.47
C HIS A 280 8.18 -22.38 -16.50
N TYR A 281 7.84 -22.67 -17.76
CA TYR A 281 8.83 -22.76 -18.84
C TYR A 281 9.59 -21.46 -19.04
N ALA A 282 8.91 -20.33 -18.84
CA ALA A 282 9.53 -19.01 -18.84
C ALA A 282 10.68 -18.87 -17.83
N TYR A 283 10.64 -19.64 -16.73
CA TYR A 283 11.66 -19.70 -15.69
C TYR A 283 12.53 -20.98 -15.78
N GLY A 284 12.55 -21.69 -16.91
CA GLY A 284 13.29 -22.93 -17.04
C GLY A 284 12.66 -24.15 -16.37
N GLY A 285 11.38 -24.11 -16.03
CA GLY A 285 10.59 -25.25 -15.55
C GLY A 285 10.44 -25.36 -14.02
N SER A 286 10.81 -24.31 -13.28
CA SER A 286 10.60 -24.27 -11.81
C SER A 286 10.27 -22.84 -11.37
N GLU A 287 9.51 -22.70 -10.29
CA GLU A 287 9.24 -21.41 -9.64
C GLU A 287 10.55 -20.83 -9.08
N PRO A 288 10.99 -19.63 -9.51
CA PRO A 288 12.27 -19.08 -9.08
C PRO A 288 12.18 -18.30 -7.76
N TYR A 289 10.97 -18.00 -7.29
CA TYR A 289 10.75 -17.10 -6.16
C TYR A 289 10.20 -17.86 -4.96
N GLU A 290 10.75 -17.55 -3.77
CA GLU A 290 10.26 -18.04 -2.50
C GLU A 290 9.49 -16.95 -1.75
N ARG A 291 8.49 -17.37 -0.98
CA ARG A 291 7.77 -16.46 -0.09
C ARG A 291 8.71 -15.82 0.91
N VAL A 292 8.62 -14.49 1.04
CA VAL A 292 9.45 -13.73 1.99
C VAL A 292 8.86 -13.85 3.40
N ALA A 293 9.73 -13.94 4.40
CA ALA A 293 9.34 -13.75 5.80
C ALA A 293 9.10 -12.26 6.06
N MET A 294 8.00 -11.76 5.49
CA MET A 294 7.63 -10.35 5.54
C MET A 294 7.31 -9.92 6.97
N LYS A 295 7.92 -8.83 7.41
CA LYS A 295 7.62 -8.20 8.67
C LYS A 295 6.41 -7.27 8.54
N MET A 296 5.48 -7.36 9.49
CA MET A 296 4.39 -6.41 9.61
C MET A 296 4.85 -5.16 10.37
N GLY A 297 4.68 -3.99 9.73
CA GLY A 297 5.27 -2.73 10.20
C GLY A 297 6.77 -2.63 9.89
N HIS A 298 7.24 -1.45 9.48
CA HIS A 298 8.68 -1.23 9.26
C HIS A 298 9.46 -1.02 10.57
N LYS A 299 8.77 -0.57 11.64
CA LYS A 299 9.35 -0.39 12.98
C LYS A 299 9.20 -1.65 13.82
N SER A 300 10.24 -1.99 14.58
CA SER A 300 10.15 -3.06 15.58
C SER A 300 9.35 -2.60 16.79
N ILE A 301 8.36 -3.38 17.20
CA ILE A 301 7.64 -3.18 18.45
C ILE A 301 8.36 -3.98 19.54
N SER A 302 8.59 -3.38 20.70
CA SER A 302 9.27 -4.07 21.81
C SER A 302 8.72 -3.68 23.18
N ILE A 303 8.79 -4.60 24.14
CA ILE A 303 8.58 -4.35 25.57
C ILE A 303 9.95 -4.18 26.21
N LYS A 304 10.17 -3.06 26.90
CA LYS A 304 11.43 -2.79 27.63
C LYS A 304 11.33 -3.09 29.11
N ASP A 305 10.30 -2.60 29.75
CA ASP A 305 10.09 -2.86 31.18
C ASP A 305 8.63 -2.68 31.63
N LEU A 306 8.35 -3.14 32.84
CA LEU A 306 7.11 -2.99 33.57
C LEU A 306 7.34 -2.07 34.76
N VAL A 307 6.61 -0.97 34.84
CA VAL A 307 6.72 0.02 35.92
C VAL A 307 5.41 0.13 36.69
N LYS A 308 5.47 0.11 38.02
CA LYS A 308 4.32 0.38 38.88
C LYS A 308 4.37 1.82 39.40
N ILE A 309 3.31 2.58 39.15
CA ILE A 309 3.16 3.96 39.68
C ILE A 309 1.82 4.03 40.42
N GLY A 310 1.88 4.17 41.73
CA GLY A 310 0.68 4.05 42.60
C GLY A 310 0.10 2.64 42.51
N ASP A 311 -1.18 2.52 42.18
CA ASP A 311 -1.88 1.25 42.01
C ASP A 311 -1.99 0.77 40.55
N ARG A 312 -1.31 1.46 39.62
CA ARG A 312 -1.36 1.15 38.19
C ARG A 312 -0.04 0.60 37.68
N TYR A 313 -0.13 -0.27 36.69
CA TYR A 313 1.00 -0.84 35.97
C TYR A 313 1.11 -0.23 34.59
N TYR A 314 2.33 -0.01 34.14
CA TYR A 314 2.68 0.59 32.88
C TYR A 314 3.74 -0.25 32.20
N ILE A 315 3.56 -0.49 30.91
CA ILE A 315 4.56 -1.12 30.04
C ILE A 315 5.27 -0.01 29.30
N ARG A 316 6.59 0.09 29.48
CA ARG A 316 7.45 0.90 28.62
C ARG A 316 7.99 0.05 27.50
N GLY A 317 8.08 0.63 26.31
CA GLY A 317 8.57 -0.07 25.13
C GLY A 317 8.78 0.89 23.96
N GLU A 318 8.70 0.38 22.75
CA GLU A 318 8.86 1.15 21.52
C GLU A 318 7.80 0.79 20.50
N ASN A 319 7.44 1.80 19.69
CA ASN A 319 6.57 1.71 18.53
C ASN A 319 5.17 1.13 18.80
N PHE A 320 4.68 1.33 20.02
CA PHE A 320 3.28 1.04 20.32
C PHE A 320 2.35 1.93 19.50
N THR A 321 1.18 1.41 19.18
CA THR A 321 0.08 2.16 18.55
C THR A 321 -1.21 1.97 19.33
N GLU A 322 -2.28 2.64 18.95
CA GLU A 322 -3.62 2.41 19.50
C GLU A 322 -4.13 0.96 19.31
N ARG A 323 -3.43 0.18 18.49
CA ARG A 323 -3.72 -1.23 18.20
C ARG A 323 -2.83 -2.21 18.96
N SER A 324 -1.95 -1.72 19.82
CA SER A 324 -1.12 -2.55 20.68
C SER A 324 -1.89 -3.03 21.90
N ILE A 325 -1.91 -4.34 22.11
CA ILE A 325 -2.54 -4.98 23.28
C ILE A 325 -1.51 -5.87 23.95
N ILE A 326 -1.45 -5.79 25.27
CA ILE A 326 -0.62 -6.70 26.08
C ILE A 326 -1.39 -7.99 26.37
N SER A 327 -0.70 -9.12 26.26
CA SER A 327 -1.18 -10.41 26.72
C SER A 327 -0.17 -11.06 27.68
N MET A 328 -0.66 -11.99 28.49
CA MET A 328 0.12 -12.83 29.39
C MET A 328 -0.46 -14.23 29.39
N ASP A 329 0.38 -15.23 29.14
CA ASP A 329 -0.02 -16.65 29.04
C ASP A 329 -1.21 -16.84 28.05
N GLY A 330 -1.19 -16.14 26.91
CA GLY A 330 -2.23 -16.19 25.88
C GLY A 330 -3.53 -15.46 26.21
N LYS A 331 -3.63 -14.77 27.36
CA LYS A 331 -4.79 -14.00 27.76
C LYS A 331 -4.53 -12.50 27.53
N GLN A 332 -5.38 -11.83 26.76
CA GLN A 332 -5.33 -10.38 26.59
C GLN A 332 -5.65 -9.65 27.89
N LEU A 333 -4.85 -8.64 28.21
CA LEU A 333 -5.03 -7.75 29.34
C LEU A 333 -5.69 -6.44 28.87
N SER A 334 -6.43 -5.80 29.78
CA SER A 334 -7.06 -4.51 29.50
C SER A 334 -5.99 -3.42 29.35
N THR A 335 -5.62 -3.16 28.11
CA THR A 335 -4.53 -2.26 27.72
C THR A 335 -5.07 -0.92 27.26
N VAL A 336 -4.45 0.16 27.73
CA VAL A 336 -4.72 1.54 27.30
C VAL A 336 -3.46 2.13 26.67
N TYR A 337 -3.56 2.53 25.43
CA TYR A 337 -2.49 3.25 24.74
C TYR A 337 -2.36 4.67 25.30
N LEU A 338 -1.16 5.09 25.65
CA LEU A 338 -0.84 6.43 26.12
C LEU A 338 0.10 7.18 25.19
N SER A 339 1.10 6.48 24.65
CA SER A 339 2.06 7.01 23.68
C SER A 339 2.76 5.87 22.95
N PRO A 340 3.56 6.15 21.89
CA PRO A 340 4.36 5.13 21.22
C PRO A 340 5.37 4.39 22.11
N THR A 341 5.58 4.88 23.33
CA THR A 341 6.54 4.28 24.28
C THR A 341 5.90 3.83 25.58
N LEU A 342 4.56 3.98 25.72
CA LEU A 342 3.90 3.73 27.01
C LEU A 342 2.49 3.18 26.83
N LEU A 343 2.23 2.02 27.44
CA LEU A 343 0.89 1.45 27.61
C LEU A 343 0.56 1.40 29.11
N ALA A 344 -0.71 1.58 29.47
CA ALA A 344 -1.19 1.37 30.83
C ALA A 344 -2.02 0.08 30.92
N LEU A 345 -1.93 -0.63 32.02
CA LEU A 345 -2.71 -1.82 32.32
C LEU A 345 -3.69 -1.56 33.45
N ASN A 346 -4.90 -2.11 33.30
CA ASN A 346 -5.92 -2.04 34.36
C ASN A 346 -5.85 -3.22 35.34
N GLU A 347 -5.08 -4.28 34.99
CA GLU A 347 -4.84 -5.43 35.87
C GLU A 347 -3.54 -5.27 36.66
N SER A 348 -3.48 -5.95 37.80
CA SER A 348 -2.25 -6.11 38.58
C SER A 348 -1.40 -7.22 38.00
N ILE A 349 -0.11 -6.96 37.82
CA ILE A 349 0.88 -7.92 37.35
C ILE A 349 2.00 -8.05 38.36
N ASP A 350 2.47 -9.26 38.63
CA ASP A 350 3.70 -9.44 39.38
C ASP A 350 4.88 -8.93 38.52
N PRO A 351 5.72 -8.02 39.07
CA PRO A 351 6.89 -7.55 38.31
C PRO A 351 7.83 -8.67 37.84
N ASP A 352 7.86 -9.80 38.52
CA ASP A 352 8.67 -10.95 38.12
C ASP A 352 8.11 -11.68 36.87
N ASP A 353 6.87 -11.39 36.50
CA ASP A 353 6.21 -11.99 35.31
C ASP A 353 6.43 -11.20 34.02
N ILE A 354 7.27 -10.17 34.01
CA ILE A 354 7.55 -9.38 32.79
C ILE A 354 7.95 -10.26 31.60
N GLY A 355 8.74 -11.31 31.83
CA GLY A 355 9.17 -12.25 30.78
C GLY A 355 8.03 -13.10 30.18
N LYS A 356 6.82 -13.05 30.73
CA LYS A 356 5.63 -13.72 30.20
C LYS A 356 4.73 -12.76 29.41
N LEU A 357 5.08 -11.47 29.40
CA LEU A 357 4.31 -10.48 28.66
C LEU A 357 4.64 -10.53 27.19
N GLU A 358 3.60 -10.37 26.40
CA GLU A 358 3.65 -10.22 24.96
C GLU A 358 2.90 -8.97 24.56
N VAL A 359 3.39 -8.25 23.55
CA VAL A 359 2.64 -7.21 22.86
C VAL A 359 2.14 -7.74 21.53
N SER A 360 0.83 -7.68 21.33
CA SER A 360 0.20 -8.04 20.07
C SER A 360 -0.31 -6.80 19.38
N GLN A 361 -0.04 -6.71 18.07
CA GLN A 361 -0.67 -5.73 17.19
C GLN A 361 -1.94 -6.36 16.61
N VAL A 362 -3.08 -5.70 16.77
CA VAL A 362 -4.38 -6.27 16.41
C VAL A 362 -5.12 -5.40 15.39
N ASP A 363 -6.04 -6.02 14.67
CA ASP A 363 -6.96 -5.32 13.79
C ASP A 363 -7.94 -4.42 14.55
N LYS A 364 -8.77 -3.65 13.82
CA LYS A 364 -9.77 -2.75 14.43
C LYS A 364 -10.78 -3.46 15.33
N SER A 365 -11.12 -4.71 15.02
CA SER A 365 -12.06 -5.52 15.81
C SER A 365 -11.44 -6.07 17.09
N LYS A 366 -10.11 -6.09 17.19
CA LYS A 366 -9.28 -6.75 18.20
C LYS A 366 -9.43 -8.28 18.21
N GLU A 367 -10.00 -8.84 17.16
CA GLU A 367 -10.21 -10.29 17.03
C GLU A 367 -9.05 -10.96 16.31
N THR A 368 -8.41 -10.24 15.35
CA THR A 368 -7.30 -10.78 14.60
C THR A 368 -5.98 -10.20 15.10
N ILE A 369 -5.09 -11.08 15.52
CA ILE A 369 -3.70 -10.73 15.83
C ILE A 369 -2.90 -10.73 14.52
N LEU A 370 -2.25 -9.60 14.24
CA LEU A 370 -1.38 -9.42 13.08
C LEU A 370 0.06 -9.84 13.38
N THR A 371 0.54 -9.49 14.57
CA THR A 371 1.89 -9.81 15.06
C THR A 371 1.88 -9.89 16.58
N THR A 372 2.72 -10.74 17.14
CA THR A 372 2.98 -10.82 18.59
C THR A 372 4.48 -10.84 18.85
N VAL A 373 4.93 -10.10 19.86
CA VAL A 373 6.34 -10.00 20.27
C VAL A 373 6.42 -10.19 21.77
N GLY A 374 7.27 -11.11 22.22
CA GLY A 374 7.54 -11.34 23.63
C GLY A 374 8.43 -10.26 24.27
N ALA A 375 8.38 -10.10 25.58
CA ALA A 375 9.17 -9.10 26.31
C ALA A 375 10.70 -9.25 26.18
N ASN A 376 11.19 -10.39 25.67
CA ASN A 376 12.62 -10.67 25.47
C ASN A 376 12.96 -10.84 23.98
N GLU A 377 12.06 -10.46 23.08
CA GLU A 377 12.21 -10.60 21.63
C GLU A 377 12.24 -9.22 20.98
N GLU A 378 13.12 -9.06 19.99
CA GLU A 378 13.07 -7.95 19.03
C GLU A 378 12.68 -8.53 17.68
N LEU A 379 11.69 -7.94 17.02
CA LEU A 379 11.31 -8.28 15.64
C LEU A 379 12.16 -7.52 14.62
#